data_bce75e24bcea60212af4864444cf38c1
#
_entry.id   bce75e24bcea60212af4864444cf38c1
#
_cell.length_a   1.000
_cell.length_b   1.000
_cell.length_c   1.000
_cell.angle_alpha   90.00
_cell.angle_beta   90.00
_cell.angle_gamma   90.00
#
_symmetry.space_group_name_H-M   'P 1'
#
loop_
_entity.id
_entity.type
_entity.pdbx_description
1 polymer ?
#
loop_
_entity_poly.entity_id
_entity_poly.type
_entity_poly.pdbx_seq_one_letter_code
_entity_poly.pdbx_strand_id
1 'polypeptide(L)'
;KEEGLAALFSCPGNYTIVNAIAQEGIPTYSGRHEGAMCHAADGFCRVTGEVAAASGTEGPGFTDMINAIAAANAARSPVLVLASNMTIANEDTEAGIQLGYQQPTTEGLKKYGKRLITPKRVHEYGAYAFRQLRSGVPRPVHLDFPAEVTRTRFNTASDLDYFFDKA
;
A
#
# COMPACT_ATOMS: atom_id res chain seq x y z
N LYS A 1 4.89 -2.11 -11.62
CA LYS A 1 4.52 -2.24 -13.05
C LYS A 1 4.54 -3.71 -13.49
N GLU A 2 5.61 -4.43 -13.25
CA GLU A 2 5.75 -5.86 -13.59
C GLU A 2 4.61 -6.71 -13.03
N GLU A 3 4.16 -6.39 -11.83
CA GLU A 3 3.05 -7.07 -11.17
C GLU A 3 1.67 -6.64 -11.69
N GLY A 4 1.58 -5.72 -12.67
CA GLY A 4 0.33 -5.32 -13.30
C GLY A 4 -0.60 -4.51 -12.39
N LEU A 5 -0.06 -3.53 -11.65
CA LEU A 5 -0.88 -2.49 -11.03
C LEU A 5 -1.51 -1.63 -12.12
N ALA A 6 -2.83 -1.56 -12.17
CA ALA A 6 -3.57 -0.89 -13.23
C ALA A 6 -3.77 0.60 -12.96
N ALA A 7 -3.98 1.00 -11.71
CA ALA A 7 -4.21 2.39 -11.32
C ALA A 7 -3.84 2.64 -9.86
N LEU A 8 -3.52 3.91 -9.54
CA LEU A 8 -3.35 4.39 -8.18
C LEU A 8 -4.31 5.53 -7.89
N PHE A 9 -5.00 5.44 -6.77
CA PHE A 9 -5.88 6.49 -6.24
C PHE A 9 -5.29 7.00 -4.94
N SER A 10 -5.03 8.32 -4.83
CA SER A 10 -4.34 8.89 -3.67
C SER A 10 -4.97 10.17 -3.18
N CYS A 11 -4.79 10.47 -1.90
CA CYS A 11 -4.95 11.79 -1.33
C CYS A 11 -3.57 12.43 -1.16
N PRO A 12 -3.45 13.75 -1.05
CA PRO A 12 -2.19 14.41 -0.73
C PRO A 12 -1.52 13.80 0.52
N GLY A 13 -0.27 13.41 0.39
CA GLY A 13 0.50 12.66 1.37
C GLY A 13 1.21 11.49 0.70
N ASN A 14 2.09 10.80 1.42
CA ASN A 14 2.83 9.63 0.90
C ASN A 14 3.50 9.86 -0.47
N TYR A 15 3.96 11.07 -0.71
CA TYR A 15 4.42 11.54 -2.03
C TYR A 15 5.53 10.69 -2.63
N THR A 16 6.41 10.11 -1.82
CA THR A 16 7.53 9.30 -2.31
C THR A 16 7.02 8.08 -3.08
N ILE A 17 6.05 7.35 -2.53
CA ILE A 17 5.47 6.16 -3.17
C ILE A 17 4.60 6.58 -4.36
N VAL A 18 3.75 7.59 -4.18
CA VAL A 18 2.83 8.07 -5.22
C VAL A 18 3.62 8.53 -6.45
N ASN A 19 4.66 9.35 -6.26
CA ASN A 19 5.49 9.83 -7.35
C ASN A 19 6.27 8.70 -8.04
N ALA A 20 6.80 7.74 -7.28
CA ALA A 20 7.51 6.60 -7.85
C ALA A 20 6.59 5.76 -8.74
N ILE A 21 5.36 5.50 -8.31
CA ILE A 21 4.37 4.77 -9.10
C ILE A 21 3.97 5.55 -10.36
N ALA A 22 3.76 6.87 -10.25
CA ALA A 22 3.44 7.72 -11.38
C ALA A 22 4.57 7.78 -12.42
N GLN A 23 5.83 7.83 -11.97
CA GLN A 23 7.01 7.82 -12.85
C GLN A 23 7.13 6.51 -13.66
N GLU A 24 6.61 5.40 -13.15
CA GLU A 24 6.51 4.14 -13.88
C GLU A 24 5.42 4.15 -14.96
N GLY A 25 4.70 5.26 -15.13
CA GLY A 25 3.64 5.42 -16.12
C GLY A 25 2.32 4.75 -15.73
N ILE A 26 2.12 4.45 -14.43
CA ILE A 26 0.86 3.93 -13.92
C ILE A 26 -0.11 5.10 -13.74
N PRO A 27 -1.34 5.03 -14.29
CA PRO A 27 -2.35 6.05 -14.09
C PRO A 27 -2.56 6.37 -12.61
N THR A 28 -2.36 7.63 -12.25
CA THR A 28 -2.45 8.09 -10.86
C THR A 28 -3.47 9.20 -10.75
N TYR A 29 -4.47 9.00 -9.89
CA TYR A 29 -5.57 9.91 -9.66
C TYR A 29 -5.49 10.47 -8.24
N SER A 30 -5.57 11.80 -8.12
CA SER A 30 -5.50 12.47 -6.83
C SER A 30 -6.86 13.03 -6.44
N GLY A 31 -7.25 12.80 -5.19
CA GLY A 31 -8.49 13.32 -4.59
C GLY A 31 -8.22 14.17 -3.37
N ARG A 32 -9.27 14.41 -2.58
CA ARG A 32 -9.23 15.31 -1.42
C ARG A 32 -9.56 14.61 -0.10
N HIS A 33 -9.79 13.31 -0.13
CA HIS A 33 -10.17 12.52 1.04
C HIS A 33 -9.73 11.07 0.84
N GLU A 34 -8.97 10.52 1.76
CA GLU A 34 -8.34 9.22 1.64
C GLU A 34 -9.37 8.09 1.48
N GLY A 35 -10.43 8.13 2.28
CA GLY A 35 -11.53 7.16 2.18
C GLY A 35 -12.21 7.20 0.82
N ALA A 36 -12.45 8.38 0.26
CA ALA A 36 -13.06 8.52 -1.07
C ALA A 36 -12.15 7.93 -2.15
N MET A 37 -10.84 8.15 -2.07
CA MET A 37 -9.90 7.59 -3.03
C MET A 37 -9.76 6.07 -2.88
N CYS A 38 -9.84 5.55 -1.67
CA CYS A 38 -9.87 4.11 -1.45
C CYS A 38 -11.18 3.47 -1.99
N HIS A 39 -12.33 4.12 -1.84
CA HIS A 39 -13.58 3.70 -2.49
C HIS A 39 -13.49 3.77 -4.03
N ALA A 40 -12.79 4.77 -4.58
CA ALA A 40 -12.56 4.85 -6.02
C ALA A 40 -11.72 3.67 -6.52
N ALA A 41 -10.67 3.29 -5.78
CA ALA A 41 -9.89 2.09 -6.08
C ALA A 41 -10.74 0.82 -6.02
N ASP A 42 -11.60 0.68 -5.01
CA ASP A 42 -12.54 -0.45 -4.90
C ASP A 42 -13.51 -0.49 -6.09
N GLY A 43 -14.11 0.65 -6.43
CA GLY A 43 -14.99 0.78 -7.59
C GLY A 43 -14.29 0.40 -8.91
N PHE A 44 -13.05 0.87 -9.09
CA PHE A 44 -12.23 0.50 -10.25
C PHE A 44 -12.02 -1.02 -10.33
N CYS A 45 -11.60 -1.65 -9.22
CA CYS A 45 -11.42 -3.10 -9.18
C CYS A 45 -12.69 -3.87 -9.54
N ARG A 46 -13.85 -3.42 -9.04
CA ARG A 46 -15.14 -4.07 -9.33
C ARG A 46 -15.55 -3.99 -10.80
N VAL A 47 -15.26 -2.87 -11.45
CA VAL A 47 -15.66 -2.63 -12.84
C VAL A 47 -14.70 -3.30 -13.81
N THR A 48 -13.41 -3.25 -13.55
CA THR A 48 -12.38 -3.74 -14.49
C THR A 48 -11.94 -5.16 -14.21
N GLY A 49 -12.05 -5.64 -12.98
CA GLY A 49 -11.45 -6.90 -12.54
C GLY A 49 -9.94 -6.79 -12.28
N GLU A 50 -9.34 -5.61 -12.44
CA GLU A 50 -7.92 -5.39 -12.29
C GLU A 50 -7.56 -4.95 -10.88
N VAL A 51 -6.27 -5.05 -10.53
CA VAL A 51 -5.73 -4.57 -9.25
C VAL A 51 -5.50 -3.07 -9.30
N ALA A 52 -6.13 -2.35 -8.39
CA ALA A 52 -5.84 -0.94 -8.15
C ALA A 52 -5.26 -0.73 -6.76
N ALA A 53 -4.46 0.34 -6.62
CA ALA A 53 -3.95 0.75 -5.32
C ALA A 53 -4.70 1.99 -4.79
N ALA A 54 -4.80 2.07 -3.47
CA ALA A 54 -5.17 3.28 -2.76
C ALA A 54 -4.02 3.69 -1.85
N SER A 55 -3.71 4.98 -1.78
CA SER A 55 -2.63 5.48 -0.92
C SER A 55 -3.10 6.64 -0.06
N GLY A 56 -2.76 6.58 1.22
CA GLY A 56 -3.02 7.62 2.22
C GLY A 56 -1.81 7.87 3.11
N THR A 57 -1.80 9.02 3.77
CA THR A 57 -0.80 9.35 4.77
C THR A 57 -1.02 8.54 6.05
N GLU A 58 -0.02 8.52 6.91
CA GLU A 58 -0.07 7.80 8.19
C GLU A 58 -1.13 8.36 9.14
N GLY A 59 -1.52 7.54 10.10
CA GLY A 59 -2.43 7.91 11.17
C GLY A 59 -3.83 8.25 10.68
N PRO A 60 -4.31 9.49 10.89
CA PRO A 60 -5.67 9.89 10.51
C PRO A 60 -6.01 9.64 9.05
N GLY A 61 -5.11 9.95 8.10
CA GLY A 61 -5.36 9.69 6.69
C GLY A 61 -5.53 8.21 6.38
N PHE A 62 -4.75 7.35 7.03
CA PHE A 62 -4.96 5.90 6.91
C PHE A 62 -6.28 5.46 7.55
N THR A 63 -6.63 5.97 8.74
CA THR A 63 -7.87 5.57 9.41
C THR A 63 -9.11 6.01 8.63
N ASP A 64 -9.07 7.09 7.88
CA ASP A 64 -10.14 7.49 6.95
C ASP A 64 -10.40 6.44 5.86
N MET A 65 -9.41 5.60 5.54
CA MET A 65 -9.57 4.54 4.54
C MET A 65 -10.25 3.27 5.08
N ILE A 66 -10.39 3.10 6.41
CA ILE A 66 -10.88 1.86 7.03
C ILE A 66 -12.26 1.46 6.52
N ASN A 67 -13.17 2.42 6.38
CA ASN A 67 -14.51 2.16 5.85
C ASN A 67 -14.45 1.58 4.42
N ALA A 68 -13.63 2.16 3.56
CA ALA A 68 -13.46 1.69 2.19
C ALA A 68 -12.77 0.31 2.12
N ILE A 69 -11.80 0.07 2.99
CA ILE A 69 -11.14 -1.24 3.12
C ILE A 69 -12.16 -2.31 3.53
N ALA A 70 -13.04 -2.00 4.48
CA ALA A 70 -14.12 -2.90 4.90
C ALA A 70 -15.09 -3.19 3.74
N ALA A 71 -15.47 -2.17 2.97
CA ALA A 71 -16.32 -2.32 1.79
C ALA A 71 -15.66 -3.19 0.71
N ALA A 72 -14.39 -2.94 0.41
CA ALA A 72 -13.61 -3.74 -0.53
C ALA A 72 -13.45 -5.20 -0.08
N ASN A 73 -13.27 -5.42 1.22
CA ASN A 73 -13.22 -6.77 1.79
C ASN A 73 -14.54 -7.52 1.61
N ALA A 74 -15.67 -6.88 1.91
CA ALA A 74 -17.00 -7.45 1.71
C ALA A 74 -17.29 -7.74 0.23
N ALA A 75 -16.86 -6.85 -0.66
CA ALA A 75 -17.01 -6.98 -2.11
C ALA A 75 -16.01 -7.95 -2.76
N ARG A 76 -15.02 -8.43 -2.00
CA ARG A 76 -13.93 -9.29 -2.52
C ARG A 76 -13.11 -8.60 -3.62
N SER A 77 -12.83 -7.33 -3.44
CA SER A 77 -12.06 -6.52 -4.39
C SER A 77 -10.56 -6.61 -4.10
N PRO A 78 -9.71 -6.77 -5.13
CA PRO A 78 -8.26 -6.84 -4.98
C PRO A 78 -7.63 -5.44 -4.86
N VAL A 79 -7.94 -4.73 -3.79
CA VAL A 79 -7.38 -3.39 -3.52
C VAL A 79 -6.05 -3.50 -2.80
N LEU A 80 -5.00 -2.89 -3.36
CA LEU A 80 -3.71 -2.73 -2.70
C LEU A 80 -3.70 -1.42 -1.91
N VAL A 81 -3.71 -1.52 -0.59
CA VAL A 81 -3.63 -0.36 0.31
C VAL A 81 -2.17 -0.07 0.63
N LEU A 82 -1.72 1.12 0.29
CA LEU A 82 -0.36 1.61 0.51
C LEU A 82 -0.41 2.76 1.52
N ALA A 83 0.01 2.51 2.75
CA ALA A 83 0.04 3.52 3.78
C ALA A 83 1.48 3.93 4.09
N SER A 84 1.77 5.24 4.19
CA SER A 84 2.99 5.68 4.83
C SER A 84 2.92 5.36 6.33
N ASN A 85 4.06 5.31 6.96
CA ASN A 85 4.15 5.14 8.40
C ASN A 85 5.31 5.98 8.94
N MET A 86 5.27 6.26 10.23
CA MET A 86 6.37 6.94 10.90
C MET A 86 7.68 6.17 10.78
N THR A 87 8.77 6.85 11.08
CA THR A 87 10.07 6.20 11.18
C THR A 87 10.05 5.12 12.26
N ILE A 88 10.73 4.02 11.99
CA ILE A 88 10.84 2.91 12.96
C ILE A 88 11.46 3.42 14.27
N ALA A 89 12.44 4.33 14.16
CA ALA A 89 13.09 4.93 15.31
C ALA A 89 12.16 5.77 16.20
N ASN A 90 11.07 6.29 15.66
CA ASN A 90 10.12 7.13 16.40
C ASN A 90 8.87 6.38 16.87
N GLU A 91 8.74 5.11 16.56
CA GLU A 91 7.54 4.33 16.85
C GLU A 91 7.22 4.28 18.34
N ASP A 92 8.24 4.11 19.18
CA ASP A 92 8.08 3.98 20.63
C ASP A 92 8.15 5.32 21.37
N THR A 93 8.32 6.43 20.67
CA THR A 93 8.53 7.73 21.33
C THR A 93 7.23 8.48 21.61
N GLU A 94 6.11 8.02 21.08
CA GLU A 94 4.80 8.69 21.14
C GLU A 94 4.86 10.18 20.75
N ALA A 95 5.90 10.58 20.01
CA ALA A 95 6.24 11.96 19.70
C ALA A 95 5.54 12.53 18.46
N GLY A 96 4.66 11.79 17.81
CA GLY A 96 4.01 12.21 16.57
C GLY A 96 2.50 12.33 16.70
N ILE A 97 1.94 13.35 16.08
CA ILE A 97 0.48 13.55 16.01
C ILE A 97 -0.22 12.58 15.02
N GLN A 98 0.55 11.92 14.16
CA GLN A 98 0.07 10.96 13.16
C GLN A 98 0.51 9.52 13.47
N LEU A 99 0.69 9.23 14.76
CA LEU A 99 0.95 7.87 15.22
C LEU A 99 -0.28 6.98 15.04
N GLY A 100 -0.04 5.77 14.59
CA GLY A 100 -1.09 4.78 14.52
C GLY A 100 -0.53 3.38 14.28
N TYR A 101 -1.05 2.43 15.04
CA TYR A 101 -0.82 1.01 14.82
C TYR A 101 -1.68 0.52 13.65
N GLN A 102 -1.27 0.84 12.43
CA GLN A 102 -2.10 0.69 11.23
C GLN A 102 -2.41 -0.78 10.92
N GLN A 103 -1.46 -1.68 11.05
CA GLN A 103 -1.68 -3.10 10.75
C GLN A 103 -2.77 -3.74 11.62
N PRO A 104 -2.82 -3.54 12.95
CA PRO A 104 -3.91 -4.06 13.78
C PRO A 104 -5.29 -3.51 13.42
N THR A 105 -5.39 -2.24 13.00
CA THR A 105 -6.70 -1.63 12.68
C THR A 105 -7.38 -2.25 11.47
N THR A 106 -6.64 -2.93 10.60
CA THR A 106 -7.20 -3.66 9.45
C THR A 106 -7.29 -5.16 9.67
N GLU A 107 -7.04 -5.64 10.89
CA GLU A 107 -7.20 -7.06 11.19
C GLU A 107 -8.65 -7.49 10.97
N GLY A 108 -8.83 -8.58 10.25
CA GLY A 108 -10.18 -9.02 9.83
C GLY A 108 -10.74 -8.32 8.58
N LEU A 109 -10.17 -7.19 8.14
CA LEU A 109 -10.60 -6.44 6.95
C LEU A 109 -9.68 -6.64 5.74
N LYS A 110 -8.58 -7.33 5.92
CA LYS A 110 -7.58 -7.61 4.87
C LYS A 110 -7.30 -9.09 4.76
N LYS A 111 -6.86 -9.51 3.59
CA LYS A 111 -6.38 -10.87 3.36
C LYS A 111 -4.94 -11.07 3.84
N TYR A 112 -4.14 -10.04 3.64
CA TYR A 112 -2.74 -9.99 4.03
C TYR A 112 -2.34 -8.57 4.39
N GLY A 113 -1.47 -8.43 5.36
CA GLY A 113 -0.88 -7.15 5.71
C GLY A 113 0.55 -7.30 6.17
N LYS A 114 1.36 -6.29 5.86
CA LYS A 114 2.75 -6.27 6.27
C LYS A 114 3.24 -4.83 6.46
N ARG A 115 3.91 -4.59 7.57
CA ARG A 115 4.77 -3.45 7.73
C ARG A 115 6.16 -3.80 7.20
N LEU A 116 6.66 -3.01 6.28
CA LEU A 116 7.97 -3.19 5.68
C LEU A 116 9.03 -2.63 6.64
N ILE A 117 9.94 -3.46 7.09
CA ILE A 117 10.99 -3.06 8.04
C ILE A 117 12.38 -2.97 7.40
N THR A 118 12.51 -3.40 6.15
CA THR A 118 13.77 -3.32 5.43
C THR A 118 13.56 -2.94 3.97
N PRO A 119 14.22 -1.88 3.50
CA PRO A 119 14.08 -1.42 2.12
C PRO A 119 14.57 -2.43 1.09
N LYS A 120 15.54 -3.25 1.42
CA LYS A 120 16.11 -4.26 0.49
C LYS A 120 15.10 -5.33 0.04
N ARG A 121 14.06 -5.57 0.82
CA ARG A 121 13.04 -6.60 0.55
C ARG A 121 11.73 -6.04 -0.02
N VAL A 122 11.70 -4.79 -0.45
CA VAL A 122 10.48 -4.17 -0.99
C VAL A 122 9.93 -4.94 -2.19
N HIS A 123 10.80 -5.43 -3.06
CA HIS A 123 10.42 -6.28 -4.20
C HIS A 123 9.68 -7.56 -3.78
N GLU A 124 10.23 -8.25 -2.80
CA GLU A 124 9.66 -9.49 -2.26
C GLU A 124 8.27 -9.22 -1.65
N TYR A 125 8.14 -8.17 -0.85
CA TYR A 125 6.85 -7.80 -0.26
C TYR A 125 5.82 -7.42 -1.33
N GLY A 126 6.25 -6.72 -2.37
CA GLY A 126 5.41 -6.37 -3.52
C GLY A 126 4.90 -7.61 -4.24
N ALA A 127 5.80 -8.48 -4.67
CA ALA A 127 5.44 -9.73 -5.36
C ALA A 127 4.50 -10.61 -4.52
N TYR A 128 4.77 -10.73 -3.21
CA TYR A 128 3.92 -11.49 -2.31
C TYR A 128 2.54 -10.86 -2.14
N ALA A 129 2.47 -9.52 -2.02
CA ALA A 129 1.20 -8.80 -1.95
C ALA A 129 0.34 -9.05 -3.19
N PHE A 130 0.90 -8.95 -4.39
CA PHE A 130 0.19 -9.23 -5.64
C PHE A 130 -0.25 -10.68 -5.77
N ARG A 131 0.57 -11.62 -5.31
CA ARG A 131 0.15 -13.03 -5.21
C ARG A 131 -1.09 -13.17 -4.32
N GLN A 132 -1.10 -12.51 -3.16
CA GLN A 132 -2.27 -12.54 -2.26
C GLN A 132 -3.51 -11.90 -2.88
N LEU A 133 -3.35 -10.79 -3.60
CA LEU A 133 -4.47 -10.12 -4.28
C LEU A 133 -5.13 -11.01 -5.33
N ARG A 134 -4.36 -11.84 -6.04
CA ARG A 134 -4.82 -12.65 -7.17
C ARG A 134 -5.15 -14.09 -6.84
N SER A 135 -4.62 -14.67 -5.77
CA SER A 135 -4.85 -16.07 -5.43
C SER A 135 -6.16 -16.27 -4.66
N GLY A 136 -6.88 -17.33 -4.97
CA GLY A 136 -8.13 -17.68 -4.26
C GLY A 136 -9.16 -16.55 -4.29
N VAL A 137 -9.84 -16.31 -3.16
CA VAL A 137 -10.80 -15.21 -3.04
C VAL A 137 -10.06 -13.88 -2.92
N PRO A 138 -10.24 -12.93 -3.87
CA PRO A 138 -9.63 -11.61 -3.76
C PRO A 138 -10.13 -10.86 -2.52
N ARG A 139 -9.25 -10.10 -1.90
CA ARG A 139 -9.57 -9.20 -0.78
C ARG A 139 -8.46 -8.15 -0.67
N PRO A 140 -8.65 -7.06 0.06
CA PRO A 140 -7.63 -6.05 0.27
C PRO A 140 -6.33 -6.62 0.86
N VAL A 141 -5.23 -6.04 0.41
CA VAL A 141 -3.89 -6.24 0.98
C VAL A 141 -3.36 -4.91 1.45
N HIS A 142 -2.78 -4.86 2.64
CA HIS A 142 -2.32 -3.63 3.26
C HIS A 142 -0.80 -3.68 3.53
N LEU A 143 -0.07 -2.76 2.90
CA LEU A 143 1.36 -2.57 3.11
C LEU A 143 1.65 -1.22 3.76
N ASP A 144 2.35 -1.24 4.89
CA ASP A 144 2.86 -0.05 5.56
C ASP A 144 4.30 0.21 5.16
N PHE A 145 4.60 1.46 4.86
CA PHE A 145 5.92 1.93 4.46
C PHE A 145 6.48 2.94 5.46
N PRO A 146 7.28 2.52 6.45
CA PRO A 146 8.02 3.46 7.27
C PRO A 146 8.93 4.36 6.44
N ALA A 147 9.21 5.56 6.95
CA ALA A 147 9.98 6.55 6.23
C ALA A 147 11.39 6.08 5.85
N GLU A 148 12.01 5.22 6.63
CA GLU A 148 13.30 4.61 6.29
C GLU A 148 13.21 3.80 4.99
N VAL A 149 12.11 3.08 4.80
CA VAL A 149 11.91 2.27 3.59
C VAL A 149 11.73 3.16 2.37
N THR A 150 10.91 4.21 2.48
CA THR A 150 10.59 5.08 1.34
C THR A 150 11.70 6.05 0.96
N ARG A 151 12.61 6.37 1.90
CA ARG A 151 13.72 7.32 1.69
C ARG A 151 15.03 6.66 1.30
N THR A 152 15.15 5.34 1.44
CA THR A 152 16.36 4.61 1.05
C THR A 152 16.52 4.62 -0.47
N ARG A 153 17.72 4.94 -0.91
CA ARG A 153 18.11 4.91 -2.34
C ARG A 153 19.06 3.75 -2.57
N PHE A 154 18.85 3.07 -3.66
CA PHE A 154 19.74 2.01 -4.14
C PHE A 154 20.47 2.50 -5.38
N ASN A 155 21.75 2.19 -5.48
CA ASN A 155 22.56 2.57 -6.64
C ASN A 155 22.40 1.56 -7.77
N THR A 156 22.18 0.31 -7.44
CA THR A 156 22.03 -0.79 -8.41
C THR A 156 20.98 -1.78 -7.93
N ALA A 157 20.46 -2.59 -8.85
CA ALA A 157 19.54 -3.67 -8.51
C ALA A 157 20.19 -4.74 -7.62
N SER A 158 21.53 -4.88 -7.66
CA SER A 158 22.26 -5.80 -6.79
C SER A 158 22.28 -5.39 -5.32
N ASP A 159 21.92 -4.16 -5.00
CA ASP A 159 21.79 -3.71 -3.61
C ASP A 159 20.50 -4.24 -2.94
N LEU A 160 19.60 -4.83 -3.72
CA LEU A 160 18.37 -5.43 -3.23
C LEU A 160 18.62 -6.89 -2.87
N ASP A 161 18.06 -7.34 -1.74
CA ASP A 161 18.04 -8.74 -1.40
C ASP A 161 16.88 -9.42 -2.17
N TYR A 162 17.21 -10.13 -3.22
CA TYR A 162 16.25 -10.98 -3.92
C TYR A 162 16.17 -12.34 -3.26
N PHE A 163 15.10 -12.58 -2.53
CA PHE A 163 14.85 -13.86 -1.87
C PHE A 163 14.24 -14.90 -2.82
N PHE A 164 13.57 -14.45 -3.85
CA PHE A 164 13.09 -15.32 -4.91
C PHE A 164 14.12 -15.29 -6.02
N ASP A 165 15.12 -16.12 -5.84
CA ASP A 165 16.03 -16.37 -6.92
C ASP A 165 15.24 -17.03 -8.05
N LYS A 166 15.31 -16.40 -9.18
CA LYS A 166 15.15 -16.92 -10.52
C LYS A 166 14.96 -18.43 -10.59
N ALA A 167 13.79 -18.89 -10.21
CA ALA A 167 13.39 -20.25 -10.55
C ALA A 167 12.63 -20.23 -11.87
#